data_c7e8ae2c5e57e85f056ac5759a4868f2
#
_entry.id   c7e8ae2c5e57e85f056ac5759a4868f2
#
_cell.length_a   1.000
_cell.length_b   1.000
_cell.length_c   1.000
_cell.angle_alpha   90.00
_cell.angle_beta   90.00
_cell.angle_gamma   90.00
#
_symmetry.space_group_name_H-M   'P 1'
#
loop_
_entity.id
_entity.type
_entity.pdbx_description
1 polymer ?
#
loop_
_entity_poly.entity_id
_entity_poly.type
_entity_poly.pdbx_seq_one_letter_code
_entity_poly.pdbx_strand_id
1 'polypeptide(L)'
;QKGIAQVDAYVKELSELNKTSLKKTLTLEEVPVKEFVEDIYNQTLSLAQTKQINLVFDKKEIAKETIGNWDKFLLNRAFMNIVSNAVEHTPSGSQLLLTARVEDDEFKFICLDSGPGFSLESLEKATQLFYQEDKSRQSRHHSGLGLTIANDIIRLHHGSLSLSNDNGTGGAKVTIMLPL
;
A
#
# COMPACT_ATOMS: atom_id res chain seq x y z
N GLN A 1 -27.53 6.34 -7.10
CA GLN A 1 -27.39 6.85 -5.71
C GLN A 1 -26.16 6.31 -4.96
N LYS A 2 -25.67 5.08 -5.25
CA LYS A 2 -24.45 4.54 -4.59
C LYS A 2 -23.14 5.23 -5.03
N GLY A 3 -23.05 5.74 -6.25
CA GLY A 3 -21.86 6.39 -6.78
C GLY A 3 -21.56 7.77 -6.16
N ILE A 4 -22.59 8.52 -5.77
CA ILE A 4 -22.46 9.86 -5.18
C ILE A 4 -21.94 9.73 -3.75
N ALA A 5 -22.43 8.77 -2.97
CA ALA A 5 -21.98 8.54 -1.60
C ALA A 5 -20.50 8.12 -1.51
N GLN A 6 -19.99 7.42 -2.53
CA GLN A 6 -18.57 7.06 -2.60
C GLN A 6 -17.69 8.25 -2.96
N VAL A 7 -18.11 9.10 -3.91
CA VAL A 7 -17.38 10.33 -4.25
C VAL A 7 -17.34 11.26 -3.04
N ASP A 8 -18.44 11.42 -2.32
CA ASP A 8 -18.51 12.24 -1.11
C ASP A 8 -17.61 11.68 0.01
N ALA A 9 -17.53 10.35 0.15
CA ALA A 9 -16.61 9.70 1.08
C ALA A 9 -15.14 9.97 0.71
N TYR A 10 -14.78 9.88 -0.57
CA TYR A 10 -13.43 10.20 -1.05
C TYR A 10 -13.08 11.69 -0.93
N VAL A 11 -14.01 12.58 -1.28
CA VAL A 11 -13.82 14.03 -1.11
C VAL A 11 -13.66 14.39 0.35
N LYS A 12 -14.43 13.76 1.24
CA LYS A 12 -14.30 13.94 2.69
C LYS A 12 -12.96 13.41 3.19
N GLU A 13 -12.55 12.24 2.71
CA GLU A 13 -11.27 11.62 3.01
C GLU A 13 -10.09 12.48 2.55
N LEU A 14 -10.15 13.02 1.32
CA LEU A 14 -9.18 14.00 0.80
C LEU A 14 -9.20 15.31 1.58
N SER A 15 -10.37 15.79 1.98
CA SER A 15 -10.52 17.02 2.78
C SER A 15 -9.95 16.83 4.18
N GLU A 16 -10.12 15.65 4.77
CA GLU A 16 -9.53 15.31 6.07
C GLU A 16 -8.01 15.16 5.97
N LEU A 17 -7.50 14.58 4.89
CA LEU A 17 -6.06 14.51 4.61
C LEU A 17 -5.45 15.88 4.33
N ASN A 18 -6.10 16.71 3.51
CA ASN A 18 -5.62 18.08 3.23
C ASN A 18 -5.68 18.98 4.46
N LYS A 19 -6.64 18.80 5.35
CA LYS A 19 -6.67 19.46 6.66
C LYS A 19 -5.61 18.90 7.60
N THR A 20 -5.18 17.66 7.38
CA THR A 20 -4.23 16.92 8.20
C THR A 20 -2.80 17.07 7.68
N SER A 21 -2.61 17.21 6.36
CA SER A 21 -1.28 17.19 5.71
C SER A 21 -0.37 18.36 6.07
N LEU A 22 -0.92 19.42 6.68
CA LEU A 22 -0.11 20.58 7.03
C LEU A 22 0.17 20.75 8.52
N LYS A 23 -0.47 19.99 9.45
CA LYS A 23 -0.30 20.21 10.90
C LYS A 23 -0.59 19.03 11.83
N LYS A 24 -0.77 17.80 11.38
CA LYS A 24 -0.99 16.71 12.34
C LYS A 24 0.33 16.12 12.78
N THR A 25 0.65 16.31 14.03
CA THR A 25 1.66 15.53 14.74
C THR A 25 1.26 14.07 14.64
N LEU A 26 2.16 13.20 14.15
CA LEU A 26 1.97 11.75 14.18
C LEU A 26 1.71 11.31 15.62
N THR A 27 0.81 10.37 15.81
CA THR A 27 0.64 9.68 17.08
C THR A 27 1.55 8.47 17.09
N LEU A 28 2.83 8.70 17.38
CA LEU A 28 3.84 7.65 17.42
C LEU A 28 3.67 6.78 18.65
N GLU A 29 3.77 5.47 18.44
CA GLU A 29 3.73 4.45 19.49
C GLU A 29 4.72 3.33 19.19
N GLU A 30 5.09 2.56 20.20
CA GLU A 30 5.90 1.35 20.03
C GLU A 30 5.04 0.26 19.39
N VAL A 31 5.33 -0.06 18.12
CA VAL A 31 4.61 -1.05 17.33
C VAL A 31 5.47 -2.30 17.16
N PRO A 32 5.07 -3.47 17.70
CA PRO A 32 5.72 -4.73 17.40
C PRO A 32 5.60 -5.04 15.90
N VAL A 33 6.73 -5.02 15.19
CA VAL A 33 6.77 -5.17 13.72
C VAL A 33 6.16 -6.48 13.27
N LYS A 34 6.45 -7.58 14.00
CA LYS A 34 5.91 -8.90 13.69
C LYS A 34 4.38 -8.93 13.72
N GLU A 35 3.78 -8.36 14.76
CA GLU A 35 2.31 -8.30 14.91
C GLU A 35 1.69 -7.41 13.84
N PHE A 36 2.31 -6.27 13.55
CA PHE A 36 1.86 -5.37 12.48
C PHE A 36 1.81 -6.09 11.12
N VAL A 37 2.86 -6.82 10.78
CA VAL A 37 2.94 -7.58 9.52
C VAL A 37 1.90 -8.70 9.48
N GLU A 38 1.66 -9.40 10.59
CA GLU A 38 0.62 -10.44 10.68
C GLU A 38 -0.78 -9.85 10.51
N ASP A 39 -1.06 -8.66 11.06
CA ASP A 39 -2.32 -7.96 10.87
C ASP A 39 -2.54 -7.59 9.39
N ILE A 40 -1.52 -7.04 8.71
CA ILE A 40 -1.58 -6.72 7.27
C ILE A 40 -1.82 -7.99 6.44
N TYR A 41 -1.10 -9.08 6.74
CA TYR A 41 -1.29 -10.36 6.05
C TYR A 41 -2.73 -10.87 6.18
N ASN A 42 -3.29 -10.90 7.39
CA ASN A 42 -4.64 -11.40 7.64
C ASN A 42 -5.71 -10.57 6.92
N GLN A 43 -5.57 -9.23 6.91
CA GLN A 43 -6.47 -8.35 6.16
C GLN A 43 -6.35 -8.61 4.65
N THR A 44 -5.12 -8.77 4.13
CA THR A 44 -4.88 -9.08 2.72
C THR A 44 -5.46 -10.44 2.33
N LEU A 45 -5.30 -11.45 3.21
CA LEU A 45 -5.83 -12.80 2.98
C LEU A 45 -7.35 -12.78 2.78
N SER A 46 -8.07 -12.01 3.60
CA SER A 46 -9.53 -11.87 3.47
C SER A 46 -9.92 -11.26 2.11
N LEU A 47 -9.19 -10.25 1.62
CA LEU A 47 -9.42 -9.65 0.31
C LEU A 47 -9.07 -10.63 -0.83
N ALA A 48 -7.94 -11.32 -0.73
CA ALA A 48 -7.47 -12.28 -1.72
C ALA A 48 -8.43 -13.46 -1.89
N GLN A 49 -8.96 -13.98 -0.79
CA GLN A 49 -9.96 -15.07 -0.81
C GLN A 49 -11.23 -14.68 -1.57
N THR A 50 -11.74 -13.47 -1.36
CA THR A 50 -12.93 -12.97 -2.06
C THR A 50 -12.75 -12.96 -3.58
N LYS A 51 -11.54 -12.75 -4.06
CA LYS A 51 -11.18 -12.70 -5.48
C LYS A 51 -10.55 -14.00 -6.00
N GLN A 52 -10.45 -15.03 -5.16
CA GLN A 52 -9.81 -16.30 -5.50
C GLN A 52 -8.34 -16.15 -5.92
N ILE A 53 -7.61 -15.27 -5.24
CA ILE A 53 -6.18 -15.03 -5.46
C ILE A 53 -5.39 -15.92 -4.51
N ASN A 54 -4.31 -16.53 -5.02
CA ASN A 54 -3.35 -17.27 -4.21
C ASN A 54 -2.39 -16.29 -3.52
N LEU A 55 -2.64 -16.00 -2.25
CA LEU A 55 -1.76 -15.16 -1.45
C LEU A 55 -0.56 -15.98 -0.94
N VAL A 56 0.63 -15.57 -1.35
CA VAL A 56 1.91 -16.12 -0.85
C VAL A 56 2.58 -15.08 0.03
N PHE A 57 3.06 -15.49 1.19
CA PHE A 57 3.78 -14.64 2.10
C PHE A 57 5.17 -15.19 2.38
N ASP A 58 6.19 -14.55 1.82
CA ASP A 58 7.59 -14.82 2.12
C ASP A 58 8.05 -13.91 3.26
N LYS A 59 7.89 -14.38 4.47
CA LYS A 59 8.42 -13.69 5.65
C LYS A 59 9.74 -14.32 6.07
N LYS A 60 10.81 -13.52 6.08
CA LYS A 60 12.00 -13.84 6.84
C LYS A 60 11.68 -13.67 8.32
N GLU A 61 12.39 -14.40 9.16
CA GLU A 61 12.18 -14.32 10.59
C GLU A 61 12.40 -12.87 11.07
N ILE A 62 11.30 -12.23 11.53
CA ILE A 62 11.34 -10.94 12.20
C ILE A 62 11.42 -11.25 13.69
N ALA A 63 12.48 -10.78 14.34
CA ALA A 63 12.66 -10.98 15.78
C ALA A 63 11.46 -10.40 16.55
N LYS A 64 11.02 -11.13 17.58
CA LYS A 64 9.83 -10.74 18.36
C LYS A 64 9.97 -9.38 19.02
N GLU A 65 11.21 -9.01 19.36
CA GLU A 65 11.59 -7.78 20.04
C GLU A 65 11.73 -6.59 19.10
N THR A 66 11.54 -6.80 17.80
CA THR A 66 11.63 -5.70 16.81
C THR A 66 10.45 -4.76 16.96
N ILE A 67 10.75 -3.53 17.28
CA ILE A 67 9.78 -2.45 17.51
C ILE A 67 10.03 -1.33 16.52
N GLY A 68 8.96 -0.84 15.89
CA GLY A 68 8.98 0.42 15.13
C GLY A 68 8.30 1.52 15.94
N ASN A 69 8.80 2.73 15.86
CA ASN A 69 8.18 3.90 16.48
C ASN A 69 7.29 4.60 15.46
N TRP A 70 6.04 4.14 15.35
CA TRP A 70 5.15 4.47 14.23
C TRP A 70 3.76 4.92 14.67
N ASP A 71 3.07 5.65 13.81
CA ASP A 71 1.61 5.80 13.88
C ASP A 71 0.96 4.58 13.21
N LYS A 72 0.61 3.58 14.04
CA LYS A 72 0.06 2.29 13.59
C LYS A 72 -1.19 2.47 12.72
N PHE A 73 -2.06 3.41 13.08
CA PHE A 73 -3.32 3.62 12.36
C PHE A 73 -3.07 4.15 10.94
N LEU A 74 -2.21 5.16 10.81
CA LEU A 74 -1.85 5.72 9.49
C LEU A 74 -1.09 4.70 8.65
N LEU A 75 -0.13 3.97 9.23
CA LEU A 75 0.59 2.94 8.48
C LEU A 75 -0.32 1.81 8.01
N ASN A 76 -1.23 1.33 8.87
CA ASN A 76 -2.21 0.33 8.43
C ASN A 76 -2.99 0.81 7.20
N ARG A 77 -3.43 2.06 7.20
CA ARG A 77 -4.11 2.68 6.05
C ARG A 77 -3.23 2.71 4.80
N ALA A 78 -1.97 3.11 4.93
CA ALA A 78 -1.03 3.15 3.79
C ALA A 78 -0.82 1.76 3.20
N PHE A 79 -0.56 0.76 4.05
CA PHE A 79 -0.37 -0.62 3.62
C PHE A 79 -1.63 -1.20 2.97
N MET A 80 -2.80 -0.97 3.55
CA MET A 80 -4.06 -1.45 3.00
C MET A 80 -4.40 -0.79 1.64
N ASN A 81 -4.03 0.46 1.42
CA ASN A 81 -4.14 1.09 0.11
C ASN A 81 -3.30 0.37 -0.94
N ILE A 82 -2.09 -0.04 -0.58
CA ILE A 82 -1.18 -0.75 -1.49
C ILE A 82 -1.68 -2.17 -1.77
N VAL A 83 -1.99 -2.94 -0.74
CA VAL A 83 -2.37 -4.34 -0.91
C VAL A 83 -3.75 -4.50 -1.56
N SER A 84 -4.70 -3.61 -1.26
CA SER A 84 -6.01 -3.63 -1.93
C SER A 84 -5.90 -3.30 -3.41
N ASN A 85 -5.04 -2.35 -3.78
CA ASN A 85 -4.72 -2.05 -5.17
C ASN A 85 -4.09 -3.27 -5.88
N ALA A 86 -3.15 -3.94 -5.24
CA ALA A 86 -2.52 -5.14 -5.78
C ALA A 86 -3.53 -6.30 -5.95
N VAL A 87 -4.40 -6.54 -4.95
CA VAL A 87 -5.48 -7.54 -5.04
C VAL A 87 -6.39 -7.23 -6.21
N GLU A 88 -6.71 -5.95 -6.44
CA GLU A 88 -7.59 -5.57 -7.54
C GLU A 88 -7.00 -5.86 -8.90
N HIS A 89 -5.72 -5.55 -9.11
CA HIS A 89 -5.05 -5.77 -10.39
C HIS A 89 -4.59 -7.21 -10.62
N THR A 90 -4.52 -8.04 -9.57
CA THR A 90 -4.19 -9.46 -9.70
C THR A 90 -5.37 -10.23 -10.30
N PRO A 91 -5.20 -10.95 -11.43
CA PRO A 91 -6.26 -11.80 -11.99
C PRO A 91 -6.67 -12.92 -11.02
N SER A 92 -7.95 -13.30 -11.04
CA SER A 92 -8.45 -14.48 -10.30
C SER A 92 -7.66 -15.72 -10.69
N GLY A 93 -7.33 -16.57 -9.72
CA GLY A 93 -6.51 -17.76 -9.90
C GLY A 93 -5.00 -17.49 -9.97
N SER A 94 -4.57 -16.22 -10.00
CA SER A 94 -3.17 -15.83 -10.02
C SER A 94 -2.62 -15.62 -8.61
N GLN A 95 -1.34 -15.28 -8.52
CA GLN A 95 -0.61 -15.12 -7.25
C GLN A 95 -0.40 -13.66 -6.89
N LEU A 96 -0.55 -13.35 -5.61
CA LEU A 96 -0.07 -12.13 -4.98
C LEU A 96 1.01 -12.50 -3.97
N LEU A 97 2.22 -11.93 -4.12
CA LEU A 97 3.35 -12.20 -3.24
C LEU A 97 3.59 -11.00 -2.31
N LEU A 98 3.57 -11.26 -1.02
CA LEU A 98 4.03 -10.33 0.01
C LEU A 98 5.38 -10.80 0.56
N THR A 99 6.30 -9.88 0.77
CA THR A 99 7.57 -10.14 1.45
C THR A 99 7.75 -9.11 2.57
N ALA A 100 8.17 -9.56 3.74
CA ALA A 100 8.47 -8.69 4.87
C ALA A 100 9.80 -9.12 5.51
N ARG A 101 10.68 -8.15 5.79
CA ARG A 101 11.97 -8.39 6.45
C ARG A 101 12.46 -7.16 7.17
N VAL A 102 13.36 -7.36 8.11
CA VAL A 102 14.11 -6.30 8.80
C VAL A 102 15.59 -6.52 8.54
N GLU A 103 16.25 -5.48 8.04
CA GLU A 103 17.68 -5.47 7.74
C GLU A 103 18.22 -4.07 8.09
N ASP A 104 19.34 -4.00 8.80
CA ASP A 104 20.04 -2.74 9.13
C ASP A 104 19.14 -1.65 9.77
N ASP A 105 18.33 -2.03 10.76
CA ASP A 105 17.34 -1.16 11.44
C ASP A 105 16.29 -0.55 10.51
N GLU A 106 16.08 -1.15 9.34
CA GLU A 106 15.01 -0.81 8.42
C GLU A 106 14.03 -1.97 8.23
N PHE A 107 12.75 -1.65 8.27
CA PHE A 107 11.69 -2.58 7.87
C PHE A 107 11.42 -2.42 6.38
N LYS A 108 11.53 -3.51 5.64
CA LYS A 108 11.24 -3.58 4.21
C LYS A 108 10.04 -4.47 3.93
N PHE A 109 9.09 -3.93 3.20
CA PHE A 109 7.91 -4.65 2.74
C PHE A 109 7.80 -4.56 1.21
N ILE A 110 7.51 -5.69 0.56
CA ILE A 110 7.32 -5.76 -0.88
C ILE A 110 5.97 -6.41 -1.15
N CYS A 111 5.19 -5.78 -2.02
CA CYS A 111 3.96 -6.31 -2.58
C CYS A 111 4.15 -6.46 -4.09
N LEU A 112 4.07 -7.69 -4.60
CA LEU A 112 4.22 -8.02 -6.01
C LEU A 112 2.95 -8.69 -6.51
N ASP A 113 2.27 -8.05 -7.44
CA ASP A 113 1.07 -8.59 -8.08
C ASP A 113 1.39 -9.38 -9.36
N SER A 114 0.38 -10.06 -9.89
CA SER A 114 0.42 -10.76 -11.17
C SER A 114 -0.40 -10.05 -12.25
N GLY A 115 -0.61 -8.76 -12.09
CA GLY A 115 -1.34 -7.93 -13.05
C GLY A 115 -0.47 -7.46 -14.22
N PRO A 116 -0.95 -6.49 -14.99
CA PRO A 116 -0.24 -5.98 -16.18
C PRO A 116 0.96 -5.08 -15.85
N GLY A 117 1.21 -4.80 -14.57
CA GLY A 117 2.23 -3.86 -14.15
C GLY A 117 1.80 -2.39 -14.29
N PHE A 118 2.71 -1.49 -13.96
CA PHE A 118 2.54 -0.05 -14.14
C PHE A 118 2.93 0.35 -15.58
N SER A 119 2.21 1.32 -16.16
CA SER A 119 2.66 1.98 -17.37
C SER A 119 3.93 2.80 -17.12
N LEU A 120 4.71 3.09 -18.17
CA LEU A 120 5.88 3.96 -18.05
C LEU A 120 5.50 5.33 -17.50
N GLU A 121 4.36 5.88 -17.95
CA GLU A 121 3.84 7.15 -17.48
C GLU A 121 3.48 7.09 -15.99
N SER A 122 2.86 5.99 -15.52
CA SER A 122 2.56 5.77 -14.11
C SER A 122 3.83 5.68 -13.27
N LEU A 123 4.88 5.01 -13.75
CA LEU A 123 6.15 4.91 -13.05
C LEU A 123 6.85 6.27 -12.93
N GLU A 124 6.81 7.10 -13.98
CA GLU A 124 7.41 8.43 -13.96
C GLU A 124 6.68 9.41 -13.02
N LYS A 125 5.37 9.28 -12.91
CA LYS A 125 4.51 10.20 -12.15
C LYS A 125 4.02 9.62 -10.82
N ALA A 126 4.33 8.38 -10.51
CA ALA A 126 3.76 7.63 -9.38
C ALA A 126 3.96 8.27 -8.00
N THR A 127 4.93 9.18 -7.88
CA THR A 127 5.21 9.93 -6.65
C THR A 127 4.72 11.39 -6.69
N GLN A 128 4.06 11.81 -7.78
CA GLN A 128 3.50 13.15 -7.86
C GLN A 128 2.15 13.20 -7.15
N LEU A 129 1.93 14.26 -6.37
CA LEU A 129 0.66 14.54 -5.72
C LEU A 129 -0.46 14.60 -6.76
N PHE A 130 -1.52 13.81 -6.54
CA PHE A 130 -2.73 13.82 -7.38
C PHE A 130 -2.58 13.26 -8.80
N TYR A 131 -1.56 12.42 -9.06
CA TYR A 131 -1.50 11.75 -10.34
C TYR A 131 -2.65 10.75 -10.47
N GLN A 132 -3.51 11.03 -11.44
CA GLN A 132 -4.56 10.13 -11.92
C GLN A 132 -4.16 9.64 -13.31
N GLU A 133 -4.10 8.34 -13.50
CA GLU A 133 -4.05 7.79 -14.85
C GLU A 133 -5.43 8.02 -15.51
N ASP A 134 -5.58 9.20 -16.14
CA ASP A 134 -6.81 9.60 -16.82
C ASP A 134 -6.87 8.94 -18.20
N LYS A 135 -7.11 7.64 -18.24
CA LYS A 135 -7.44 6.92 -19.48
C LYS A 135 -8.40 5.79 -19.23
N SER A 136 -9.62 6.13 -19.36
CA SER A 136 -10.81 5.42 -19.78
C SER A 136 -11.95 5.49 -18.77
N ARG A 137 -13.06 5.97 -19.27
CA ARG A 137 -14.36 6.10 -18.58
C ARG A 137 -14.96 4.78 -18.07
N GLN A 138 -14.18 3.70 -17.91
CA GLN A 138 -14.72 2.39 -17.54
C GLN A 138 -14.19 1.80 -16.22
N SER A 139 -13.13 2.31 -15.63
CA SER A 139 -12.71 1.86 -14.30
C SER A 139 -13.00 2.92 -13.24
N ARG A 140 -14.24 3.01 -12.83
CA ARG A 140 -14.74 3.99 -11.84
C ARG A 140 -14.32 3.69 -10.39
N HIS A 141 -13.35 2.85 -10.13
CA HIS A 141 -13.08 2.38 -8.77
C HIS A 141 -11.68 2.64 -8.22
N HIS A 142 -10.71 3.08 -9.01
CA HIS A 142 -9.36 3.27 -8.50
C HIS A 142 -8.77 4.58 -9.01
N SER A 143 -8.94 5.58 -8.19
CA SER A 143 -8.18 6.82 -8.34
C SER A 143 -6.74 6.53 -7.91
N GLY A 144 -5.73 7.00 -8.63
CA GLY A 144 -4.32 6.97 -8.24
C GLY A 144 -4.04 7.63 -6.87
N LEU A 145 -5.07 8.07 -6.19
CA LEU A 145 -5.10 8.66 -4.86
C LEU A 145 -4.63 7.68 -3.78
N GLY A 146 -4.91 6.38 -3.89
CA GLY A 146 -4.51 5.40 -2.88
C GLY A 146 -3.01 5.28 -2.72
N LEU A 147 -2.25 5.22 -3.82
CA LEU A 147 -0.79 5.18 -3.79
C LEU A 147 -0.19 6.52 -3.36
N THR A 148 -0.79 7.64 -3.75
CA THR A 148 -0.37 8.99 -3.31
C THR A 148 -0.52 9.13 -1.80
N ILE A 149 -1.68 8.75 -1.25
CA ILE A 149 -1.93 8.75 0.21
C ILE A 149 -0.94 7.85 0.94
N ALA A 150 -0.69 6.65 0.41
CA ALA A 150 0.28 5.73 1.00
C ALA A 150 1.68 6.34 1.01
N ASN A 151 2.12 6.94 -0.11
CA ASN A 151 3.42 7.60 -0.19
C ASN A 151 3.56 8.74 0.82
N ASP A 152 2.53 9.58 0.98
CA ASP A 152 2.55 10.69 1.94
C ASP A 152 2.67 10.19 3.38
N ILE A 153 1.90 9.16 3.74
CA ILE A 153 1.98 8.55 5.07
C ILE A 153 3.37 7.94 5.32
N ILE A 154 3.92 7.20 4.36
CA ILE A 154 5.25 6.59 4.47
C ILE A 154 6.33 7.67 4.64
N ARG A 155 6.24 8.77 3.89
CA ARG A 155 7.16 9.91 4.02
C ARG A 155 7.06 10.60 5.37
N LEU A 156 5.86 10.74 5.94
CA LEU A 156 5.69 11.26 7.30
C LEU A 156 6.42 10.42 8.35
N HIS A 157 6.59 9.12 8.09
CA HIS A 157 7.36 8.20 8.93
C HIS A 157 8.85 8.13 8.54
N HIS A 158 9.34 9.10 7.75
CA HIS A 158 10.72 9.13 7.24
C HIS A 158 11.10 7.92 6.36
N GLY A 159 10.10 7.19 5.87
CA GLY A 159 10.28 6.05 4.98
C GLY A 159 10.28 6.44 3.50
N SER A 160 10.35 5.44 2.66
CA SER A 160 10.26 5.56 1.21
C SER A 160 9.31 4.53 0.61
N LEU A 161 8.62 4.93 -0.46
CA LEU A 161 7.81 4.07 -1.30
C LEU A 161 8.34 4.14 -2.72
N SER A 162 8.58 3.00 -3.34
CA SER A 162 9.03 2.91 -4.73
C SER A 162 8.16 1.94 -5.52
N LEU A 163 7.96 2.27 -6.80
CA LEU A 163 7.20 1.49 -7.76
C LEU A 163 8.11 0.98 -8.87
N SER A 164 7.92 -0.25 -9.26
CA SER A 164 8.59 -0.86 -10.41
C SER A 164 7.71 -1.97 -10.98
N ASN A 165 8.11 -2.52 -12.12
CA ASN A 165 7.57 -3.77 -12.61
C ASN A 165 8.57 -4.89 -12.37
N ASP A 166 8.08 -6.08 -12.09
CA ASP A 166 8.94 -7.25 -11.95
C ASP A 166 9.45 -7.71 -13.31
N ASN A 167 10.76 -7.96 -13.42
CA ASN A 167 11.40 -8.35 -14.67
C ASN A 167 10.99 -9.75 -15.16
N GLY A 168 10.54 -10.62 -14.24
CA GLY A 168 10.18 -12.00 -14.58
C GLY A 168 8.72 -12.15 -14.98
N THR A 169 7.81 -11.53 -14.23
CA THR A 169 6.35 -11.66 -14.40
C THR A 169 5.71 -10.47 -15.10
N GLY A 170 6.37 -9.32 -15.09
CA GLY A 170 5.81 -8.04 -15.55
C GLY A 170 4.81 -7.40 -14.60
N GLY A 171 4.47 -8.06 -13.49
CA GLY A 171 3.54 -7.56 -12.49
C GLY A 171 4.03 -6.31 -11.75
N ALA A 172 3.11 -5.54 -11.18
CA ALA A 172 3.44 -4.35 -10.42
C ALA A 172 4.08 -4.71 -9.08
N LYS A 173 5.19 -4.05 -8.79
CA LYS A 173 5.97 -4.22 -7.56
C LYS A 173 6.03 -2.92 -6.79
N VAL A 174 5.47 -2.93 -5.60
CA VAL A 174 5.55 -1.83 -4.64
C VAL A 174 6.50 -2.21 -3.52
N THR A 175 7.48 -1.35 -3.24
CA THR A 175 8.43 -1.54 -2.15
C THR A 175 8.30 -0.39 -1.16
N ILE A 176 8.13 -0.73 0.12
CA ILE A 176 8.13 0.20 1.25
C ILE A 176 9.38 -0.05 2.08
N MET A 177 10.03 1.02 2.51
CA MET A 177 11.08 1.00 3.52
C MET A 177 10.72 1.98 4.64
N LEU A 178 10.81 1.53 5.88
CA LEU A 178 10.51 2.32 7.07
C LEU A 178 11.65 2.18 8.08
N PRO A 179 12.15 3.28 8.64
CA PRO A 179 13.05 3.20 9.80
C PRO A 179 12.29 2.59 11.00
N LEU A 180 13.00 1.87 11.84
CA LEU A 180 12.47 1.29 13.07
C LEU A 180 12.46 2.29 14.23
#